data_b0e9be540500991041106ec07dfce5aa
#
_entry.id   b0e9be540500991041106ec07dfce5aa
#
_cell.length_a   1.000
_cell.length_b   1.000
_cell.length_c   1.000
_cell.angle_alpha   90.00
_cell.angle_beta   90.00
_cell.angle_gamma   90.00
#
_symmetry.space_group_name_H-M   'P 1'
#
loop_
_entity.id
_entity.type
_entity.pdbx_description
1 polymer ?
#
loop_
_entity_poly.entity_id
_entity_poly.type
_entity_poly.pdbx_seq_one_letter_code
_entity_poly.pdbx_strand_id
1 'polypeptide(L)'
;MEHSTIAAIATAPGAGGIAVVRLSGPESYAVAAKVFHPANPAKRVEDAKGYTALFGHFMEGEEAFDEGVALFFRAPHSYTGEDVVELSCHGWWKAASQPVPPPPPPASTPAAPSSTASWG
;
A
#
# COMPACT_ATOMS: atom_id res chain seq x y z
N MET A 1 -10.74 -9.07 -20.17
CA MET A 1 -10.46 -9.54 -18.81
C MET A 1 -10.07 -8.36 -17.95
N GLU A 2 -10.77 -8.18 -16.88
CA GLU A 2 -10.46 -7.10 -15.97
C GLU A 2 -9.30 -7.46 -15.07
N HIS A 3 -8.39 -6.51 -14.92
CA HIS A 3 -7.28 -6.66 -14.00
C HIS A 3 -7.59 -5.82 -12.77
N SER A 4 -7.92 -6.50 -11.68
CA SER A 4 -8.14 -5.83 -10.41
C SER A 4 -6.81 -5.48 -9.77
N THR A 5 -6.78 -4.36 -9.09
CA THR A 5 -5.64 -4.00 -8.26
C THR A 5 -5.80 -4.70 -6.91
N ILE A 6 -4.75 -5.34 -6.48
CA ILE A 6 -4.75 -6.16 -5.27
C ILE A 6 -3.74 -5.58 -4.27
N ALA A 7 -4.15 -5.50 -3.02
CA ALA A 7 -3.27 -5.15 -1.92
C ALA A 7 -3.03 -6.39 -1.06
N ALA A 8 -1.77 -6.61 -0.70
CA ALA A 8 -1.39 -7.74 0.12
C ALA A 8 -0.34 -7.33 1.13
N ILE A 9 -0.41 -7.87 2.33
CA ILE A 9 0.63 -7.69 3.32
C ILE A 9 1.79 -8.60 2.95
N ALA A 10 2.92 -7.99 2.60
CA ALA A 10 4.08 -8.73 2.15
C ALA A 10 4.94 -9.23 3.31
N THR A 11 4.85 -8.58 4.47
CA THR A 11 5.52 -9.03 5.70
C THR A 11 4.52 -9.01 6.83
N ALA A 12 4.59 -10.01 7.71
CA ALA A 12 3.73 -10.03 8.89
C ALA A 12 4.12 -8.89 9.82
N PRO A 13 3.15 -8.09 10.29
CA PRO A 13 3.45 -7.06 11.26
C PRO A 13 3.88 -7.70 12.58
N GLY A 14 4.98 -7.23 13.14
CA GLY A 14 5.48 -7.68 14.41
C GLY A 14 5.87 -6.49 15.25
N ALA A 15 5.99 -6.71 16.58
CA ALA A 15 6.40 -5.65 17.48
C ALA A 15 7.78 -5.13 17.09
N GLY A 16 7.89 -3.86 16.80
CA GLY A 16 9.14 -3.23 16.38
C GLY A 16 9.53 -3.50 14.94
N GLY A 17 8.68 -4.17 14.15
CA GLY A 17 8.96 -4.48 12.77
C GLY A 17 8.42 -3.44 11.79
N ILE A 18 8.90 -3.54 10.56
CA ILE A 18 8.39 -2.76 9.45
C ILE A 18 7.34 -3.62 8.76
N ALA A 19 6.18 -3.05 8.54
CA ALA A 19 5.16 -3.71 7.74
C ALA A 19 5.28 -3.25 6.29
N VAL A 20 5.22 -4.19 5.37
CA VAL A 20 5.24 -3.89 3.94
C VAL A 20 3.92 -4.32 3.34
N VAL A 21 3.26 -3.40 2.66
CA VAL A 21 2.04 -3.66 1.90
C VAL A 21 2.37 -3.52 0.43
N ARG A 22 2.01 -4.51 -0.36
CA ARG A 22 2.23 -4.49 -1.80
C ARG A 22 0.92 -4.28 -2.53
N LEU A 23 0.88 -3.25 -3.36
CA LEU A 23 -0.24 -2.97 -4.26
C LEU A 23 0.19 -3.41 -5.66
N SER A 24 -0.61 -4.23 -6.31
CA SER A 24 -0.29 -4.73 -7.64
C SER A 24 -1.51 -4.58 -8.54
N GLY A 25 -1.31 -4.02 -9.71
CA GLY A 25 -2.38 -3.88 -10.67
C GLY A 25 -2.39 -2.51 -11.33
N PRO A 26 -3.31 -2.30 -12.29
CA PRO A 26 -3.34 -1.08 -13.07
C PRO A 26 -3.64 0.18 -12.25
N GLU A 27 -4.27 0.04 -11.10
CA GLU A 27 -4.61 1.17 -10.25
C GLU A 27 -3.70 1.31 -9.02
N SER A 28 -2.60 0.55 -8.96
CA SER A 28 -1.72 0.54 -7.80
C SER A 28 -1.18 1.93 -7.48
N TYR A 29 -0.80 2.70 -8.49
CA TYR A 29 -0.28 4.04 -8.29
C TYR A 29 -1.39 5.00 -7.84
N ALA A 30 -2.57 4.88 -8.39
CA ALA A 30 -3.70 5.72 -8.00
C ALA A 30 -4.12 5.44 -6.55
N VAL A 31 -4.14 4.18 -6.16
CA VAL A 31 -4.44 3.80 -4.78
C VAL A 31 -3.35 4.28 -3.83
N ALA A 32 -2.09 4.09 -4.21
CA ALA A 32 -0.97 4.56 -3.41
C ALA A 32 -1.03 6.09 -3.21
N ALA A 33 -1.40 6.83 -4.24
CA ALA A 33 -1.49 8.29 -4.15
C ALA A 33 -2.54 8.76 -3.14
N LYS A 34 -3.54 7.94 -2.85
CA LYS A 34 -4.57 8.28 -1.86
C LYS A 34 -4.07 8.12 -0.44
N VAL A 35 -3.13 7.22 -0.21
CA VAL A 35 -2.69 6.87 1.14
C VAL A 35 -1.27 7.30 1.43
N PHE A 36 -0.51 7.72 0.43
CA PHE A 36 0.88 8.10 0.60
C PHE A 36 1.16 9.42 -0.11
N HIS A 37 1.70 10.38 0.63
CA HIS A 37 2.09 11.68 0.08
C HIS A 37 3.61 11.85 0.18
N PRO A 38 4.31 12.00 -0.94
CA PRO A 38 5.75 12.25 -0.91
C PRO A 38 6.09 13.48 -0.08
N ALA A 39 7.17 13.39 0.69
CA ALA A 39 7.63 14.51 1.51
C ALA A 39 8.10 15.67 0.63
N ASN A 40 8.65 15.36 -0.54
CA ASN A 40 9.04 16.37 -1.50
C ASN A 40 7.81 16.80 -2.29
N PRO A 41 7.34 18.05 -2.14
CA PRO A 41 6.13 18.52 -2.83
C PRO A 41 6.26 18.57 -4.34
N ALA A 42 7.48 18.50 -4.87
CA ALA A 42 7.70 18.46 -6.31
C ALA A 42 7.49 17.06 -6.89
N LYS A 43 7.36 16.04 -6.06
CA LYS A 43 7.17 14.66 -6.49
C LYS A 43 5.71 14.24 -6.37
N ARG A 44 5.28 13.43 -7.31
CA ARG A 44 3.94 12.86 -7.32
C ARG A 44 4.04 11.36 -7.48
N VAL A 45 3.18 10.65 -6.75
CA VAL A 45 3.15 9.19 -6.82
C VAL A 45 2.85 8.73 -8.25
N GLU A 46 1.90 9.38 -8.90
CA GLU A 46 1.47 8.97 -10.25
C GLU A 46 2.58 9.09 -11.29
N ASP A 47 3.54 9.98 -11.05
CA ASP A 47 4.63 10.24 -11.97
C ASP A 47 5.89 9.43 -11.62
N ALA A 48 5.85 8.62 -10.58
CA ALA A 48 7.02 7.86 -10.15
C ALA A 48 7.44 6.85 -11.21
N LYS A 49 8.72 6.83 -11.51
CA LYS A 49 9.29 5.88 -12.46
C LYS A 49 9.54 4.54 -11.78
N GLY A 50 9.64 3.49 -12.58
CA GLY A 50 10.03 2.19 -12.07
C GLY A 50 11.39 2.23 -11.40
N TYR A 51 11.59 1.36 -10.40
CA TYR A 51 12.80 1.29 -9.59
C TYR A 51 13.10 2.59 -8.85
N THR A 52 12.08 3.28 -8.41
CA THR A 52 12.20 4.54 -7.67
C THR A 52 11.71 4.33 -6.24
N ALA A 53 12.35 5.01 -5.30
CA ALA A 53 11.92 5.05 -3.92
C ALA A 53 11.60 6.50 -3.54
N LEU A 54 10.50 6.71 -2.84
CA LEU A 54 10.12 8.02 -2.32
C LEU A 54 9.87 7.91 -0.82
N PHE A 55 10.43 8.84 -0.06
CA PHE A 55 10.09 9.02 1.34
C PHE A 55 8.85 9.90 1.43
N GLY A 56 7.97 9.60 2.36
CA GLY A 56 6.78 10.40 2.52
C GLY A 56 5.96 10.01 3.74
N HIS A 57 4.71 10.45 3.73
CA HIS A 57 3.79 10.27 4.84
C HIS A 57 2.61 9.42 4.42
N PHE A 58 2.21 8.51 5.32
CA PHE A 58 1.00 7.73 5.14
C PHE A 58 -0.17 8.50 5.74
N MET A 59 -1.24 8.60 4.97
CA MET A 59 -2.36 9.47 5.28
C MET A 59 -3.61 8.66 5.58
N GLU A 60 -4.34 9.11 6.57
CA GLU A 60 -5.71 8.69 6.78
C GLU A 60 -6.57 9.95 6.63
N GLY A 61 -7.24 10.07 5.48
CA GLY A 61 -7.91 11.30 5.13
C GLY A 61 -6.90 12.44 4.98
N GLU A 62 -7.01 13.46 5.80
CA GLU A 62 -6.11 14.61 5.79
C GLU A 62 -5.01 14.52 6.85
N GLU A 63 -5.05 13.49 7.67
CA GLU A 63 -4.08 13.34 8.75
C GLU A 63 -2.99 12.33 8.39
N ALA A 64 -1.75 12.73 8.61
CA ALA A 64 -0.61 11.82 8.50
C ALA A 64 -0.51 11.01 9.79
N PHE A 65 -0.55 9.68 9.67
CA PHE A 65 -0.44 8.82 10.84
C PHE A 65 0.93 8.16 10.95
N ASP A 66 1.71 8.15 9.89
CA ASP A 66 3.05 7.57 9.91
C ASP A 66 3.86 8.09 8.73
N GLU A 67 5.13 7.74 8.73
CA GLU A 67 6.02 8.06 7.63
C GLU A 67 6.79 6.81 7.23
N GLY A 68 7.28 6.79 6.01
CA GLY A 68 8.01 5.66 5.50
C GLY A 68 8.36 5.82 4.05
N VAL A 69 8.59 4.69 3.39
CA VAL A 69 9.10 4.66 2.03
C VAL A 69 8.14 3.92 1.12
N ALA A 70 7.93 4.45 -0.06
CA ALA A 70 7.24 3.76 -1.13
C ALA A 70 8.23 3.38 -2.22
N LEU A 71 8.18 2.13 -2.65
CA LEU A 71 8.98 1.63 -3.77
C LEU A 71 8.05 1.42 -4.96
N PHE A 72 8.50 1.86 -6.11
CA PHE A 72 7.68 1.87 -7.32
C PHE A 72 8.27 0.97 -8.40
N PHE A 73 7.41 0.16 -9.00
CA PHE A 73 7.78 -0.73 -10.09
C PHE A 73 6.77 -0.55 -11.22
N ARG A 74 7.27 -0.38 -12.43
CA ARG A 74 6.41 -0.24 -13.61
C ARG A 74 6.39 -1.53 -14.41
N ALA A 75 5.22 -1.87 -14.90
CA ALA A 75 5.06 -2.99 -15.81
C ALA A 75 5.97 -2.85 -17.02
N PRO A 76 6.54 -3.94 -17.54
CA PRO A 76 6.44 -5.31 -17.05
C PRO A 76 7.51 -5.68 -16.00
N HIS A 77 8.32 -4.72 -15.57
CA HIS A 77 9.46 -4.97 -14.67
C HIS A 77 9.04 -4.91 -13.21
N SER A 78 8.33 -5.94 -12.78
CA SER A 78 7.85 -6.07 -11.41
C SER A 78 7.62 -7.55 -11.08
N TYR A 79 7.29 -7.83 -9.82
CA TYR A 79 7.06 -9.20 -9.37
C TYR A 79 5.88 -9.87 -10.08
N THR A 80 4.88 -9.09 -10.44
CA THR A 80 3.65 -9.61 -11.02
C THR A 80 3.55 -9.33 -12.51
N GLY A 81 4.49 -8.57 -13.08
CA GLY A 81 4.42 -8.10 -14.46
C GLY A 81 3.52 -6.88 -14.63
N GLU A 82 2.90 -6.40 -13.57
CA GLU A 82 2.04 -5.23 -13.57
C GLU A 82 2.71 -4.07 -12.85
N ASP A 83 2.06 -2.91 -12.80
CA ASP A 83 2.50 -1.82 -11.94
C ASP A 83 2.37 -2.25 -10.49
N VAL A 84 3.41 -2.03 -9.70
CA VAL A 84 3.47 -2.41 -8.30
C VAL A 84 3.99 -1.26 -7.46
N VAL A 85 3.38 -1.06 -6.30
CA VAL A 85 3.88 -0.14 -5.28
C VAL A 85 4.03 -0.92 -3.99
N GLU A 86 5.20 -0.82 -3.36
CA GLU A 86 5.41 -1.39 -2.04
C GLU A 86 5.52 -0.26 -1.03
N LEU A 87 4.66 -0.31 -0.02
CA LEU A 87 4.59 0.69 1.03
C LEU A 87 5.18 0.12 2.31
N SER A 88 6.27 0.72 2.78
CA SER A 88 6.94 0.30 4.02
C SER A 88 6.64 1.30 5.11
N CYS A 89 6.00 0.84 6.16
CA CYS A 89 5.47 1.68 7.23
C CYS A 89 5.96 1.18 8.58
N HIS A 90 6.42 2.10 9.42
CA HIS A 90 6.93 1.76 10.74
C HIS A 90 5.86 1.76 11.83
N GLY A 91 4.77 2.42 11.62
CA GLY A 91 3.76 2.68 12.62
C GLY A 91 2.58 1.71 12.65
N TRP A 92 2.61 0.65 11.84
CA TRP A 92 1.52 -0.32 11.81
C TRP A 92 1.22 -0.91 13.17
N TRP A 93 2.25 -1.13 13.99
CA TRP A 93 2.05 -1.67 15.33
C TRP A 93 1.28 -0.72 16.23
N LYS A 94 1.44 0.60 16.06
CA LYS A 94 0.67 1.59 16.80
C LYS A 94 -0.79 1.54 16.39
N ALA A 95 -1.05 1.44 15.10
CA ALA A 95 -2.40 1.29 14.60
C ALA A 95 -3.01 -0.04 15.06
N ALA A 96 -2.21 -1.11 15.07
CA ALA A 96 -2.65 -2.42 15.50
C ALA A 96 -2.89 -2.51 16.99
N SER A 97 -2.26 -1.67 17.81
CA SER A 97 -2.45 -1.66 19.25
C SER A 97 -3.64 -0.82 19.69
N GLN A 98 -4.22 -0.05 18.80
CA GLN A 98 -5.43 0.71 19.09
C GLN A 98 -6.66 -0.15 18.80
N PRO A 99 -7.77 0.10 19.51
CA PRO A 99 -9.00 -0.62 19.19
C PRO A 99 -9.40 -0.27 17.75
N VAL A 100 -9.02 -1.14 16.87
CA VAL A 100 -9.39 -1.00 15.46
C VAL A 100 -10.85 -1.38 15.37
N PRO A 101 -11.68 -0.56 14.75
CA PRO A 101 -13.03 -1.00 14.43
C PRO A 101 -12.91 -2.28 13.59
N PRO A 102 -13.75 -3.27 13.83
CA PRO A 102 -13.69 -4.51 13.07
C PRO A 102 -13.72 -4.16 11.58
N PRO A 103 -12.92 -4.84 10.77
CA PRO A 103 -13.01 -4.61 9.34
C PRO A 103 -14.44 -4.83 8.88
N PRO A 104 -14.89 -4.08 7.90
CA PRO A 104 -16.21 -4.32 7.35
C PRO A 104 -16.29 -5.79 6.94
N PRO A 105 -17.42 -6.45 7.16
CA PRO A 105 -17.55 -7.85 6.79
C PRO A 105 -17.14 -8.00 5.34
N PRO A 106 -16.33 -9.04 5.02
CA PRO A 106 -15.95 -9.26 3.64
C PRO A 106 -17.24 -9.41 2.84
N ALA A 107 -17.37 -8.59 1.81
CA ALA A 107 -18.54 -8.65 0.96
C ALA A 107 -18.61 -10.04 0.35
N SER A 108 -19.34 -10.93 0.98
CA SER A 108 -19.70 -12.25 0.47
C SER A 108 -18.60 -13.03 -0.27
N THR A 109 -17.34 -12.70 -0.10
CA THR A 109 -16.28 -13.45 -0.76
C THR A 109 -15.76 -14.49 0.21
N PRO A 110 -16.07 -15.77 -0.03
CA PRO A 110 -15.61 -16.81 0.88
C PRO A 110 -14.12 -16.94 0.80
N ALA A 111 -13.49 -16.97 1.94
CA ALA A 111 -12.11 -17.43 2.10
C ALA A 111 -11.08 -16.76 1.20
N ALA A 112 -11.17 -15.45 1.01
CA ALA A 112 -10.03 -14.74 0.53
C ALA A 112 -8.92 -14.87 1.58
N PRO A 113 -7.65 -15.02 1.17
CA PRO A 113 -6.56 -14.98 2.13
C PRO A 113 -6.70 -13.72 2.96
N SER A 114 -6.58 -13.87 4.28
CA SER A 114 -6.87 -12.80 5.24
C SER A 114 -5.99 -11.57 5.06
N SER A 115 -4.97 -11.66 4.25
CA SER A 115 -4.01 -10.58 4.02
C SER A 115 -4.19 -9.89 2.67
N THR A 116 -5.24 -10.20 1.90
CA THR A 116 -5.44 -9.61 0.59
C THR A 116 -6.73 -8.82 0.52
N ALA A 117 -6.68 -7.68 -0.16
CA ALA A 117 -7.85 -6.86 -0.46
C ALA A 117 -7.82 -6.48 -1.94
N SER A 118 -8.96 -6.50 -2.58
CA SER A 118 -9.09 -6.13 -3.98
C SER A 118 -9.61 -4.70 -4.09
N TRP A 119 -9.01 -3.93 -5.02
CA TRP A 119 -9.30 -2.51 -5.25
C TRP A 119 -9.51 -2.32 -6.75
N GLY A 120 -10.73 -2.24 -7.14
CA GLY A 120 -10.96 -2.10 -8.56
C GLY A 120 -12.35 -1.75 -8.96
#